data_83511c74a3a9ba595c18242291ff87a5
#
_entry.id   83511c74a3a9ba595c18242291ff87a5
#
_cell.length_a   1.000
_cell.length_b   1.000
_cell.length_c   1.000
_cell.angle_alpha   90.00
_cell.angle_beta   90.00
_cell.angle_gamma   90.00
#
_symmetry.space_group_name_H-M   'P 1'
#
loop_
_entity.id
_entity.type
_entity.pdbx_description
1 polymer ?
#
loop_
_entity_poly.entity_id
_entity_poly.type
_entity_poly.pdbx_seq_one_letter_code
_entity_poly.pdbx_strand_id
1 'polypeptide(L)'
;MPKRKNQKYEEVVQKHGIRFNRVLGQHILKNPLVINSMLEKAALRSTDVVLEVGPGTGNMTVKMLPKVKKVIACEIDTRLVAELQKRVQCTPMQHRLHILVGDVLKSELPFFDICVANLPYKISAPFVFKLLLHRPFFRCAVLMFQKEFADRLVAAPGSKVYCRLSVNVQLLARVDILMNVGKNNFKPPPKVESTVIRLEPRNPPPPINFKEWDGFLRVVFVRKNKTIAASFKKSAVLAMMEKNYKTFCSLKNIEFPKDFKIKDKIKEILEKEDFCSKRPRRMDIDDFLSLLHEFNSNGLHFSV
;
A
#
# COMPACT_ATOMS: atom_id res chain seq x y z
N MET A 1 -25.09 -18.06 -28.39
CA MET A 1 -24.77 -18.59 -27.03
C MET A 1 -23.29 -18.46 -26.79
N PRO A 2 -22.81 -17.69 -25.85
CA PRO A 2 -21.37 -17.58 -25.59
C PRO A 2 -20.89 -18.81 -24.80
N LYS A 3 -19.85 -19.47 -25.36
CA LYS A 3 -19.17 -20.60 -24.70
C LYS A 3 -18.61 -20.17 -23.36
N ARG A 4 -19.12 -20.74 -22.26
CA ARG A 4 -18.51 -20.67 -20.92
C ARG A 4 -17.09 -21.25 -21.04
N LYS A 5 -16.07 -20.40 -20.92
CA LYS A 5 -14.70 -20.83 -20.66
C LYS A 5 -14.68 -21.48 -19.27
N ASN A 6 -14.65 -22.79 -19.23
CA ASN A 6 -14.29 -23.53 -18.01
C ASN A 6 -12.86 -23.10 -17.65
N GLN A 7 -12.75 -22.20 -16.69
CA GLN A 7 -11.48 -21.99 -16.00
C GLN A 7 -11.17 -23.27 -15.23
N LYS A 8 -10.36 -24.15 -15.80
CA LYS A 8 -9.74 -25.24 -15.05
C LYS A 8 -8.87 -24.62 -13.97
N TYR A 9 -9.36 -24.68 -12.75
CA TYR A 9 -8.55 -24.37 -11.57
C TYR A 9 -7.51 -25.48 -11.43
N GLU A 10 -6.28 -25.24 -11.91
CA GLU A 10 -5.18 -26.16 -11.62
C GLU A 10 -4.81 -26.03 -10.16
N GLU A 11 -5.24 -27.00 -9.38
CA GLU A 11 -4.96 -27.15 -7.96
C GLU A 11 -3.66 -27.92 -7.79
N VAL A 12 -2.74 -27.39 -6.99
CA VAL A 12 -1.50 -28.09 -6.61
C VAL A 12 -1.75 -28.85 -5.32
N VAL A 13 -1.77 -30.17 -5.38
CA VAL A 13 -1.88 -31.05 -4.20
C VAL A 13 -0.52 -31.13 -3.48
N GLN A 14 -0.49 -30.85 -2.18
CA GLN A 14 0.66 -31.09 -1.33
C GLN A 14 0.56 -32.42 -0.57
N LYS A 15 1.68 -32.91 -0.03
CA LYS A 15 1.77 -34.15 0.77
C LYS A 15 0.80 -34.22 1.96
N HIS A 16 0.18 -33.13 2.36
CA HIS A 16 -0.83 -33.07 3.45
C HIS A 16 -2.25 -32.81 2.96
N GLY A 17 -2.55 -33.01 1.68
CA GLY A 17 -3.92 -32.90 1.16
C GLY A 17 -4.46 -31.49 0.95
N ILE A 18 -3.73 -30.43 1.30
CA ILE A 18 -4.18 -29.04 1.13
C ILE A 18 -4.03 -28.62 -0.33
N ARG A 19 -5.15 -28.22 -0.94
CA ARG A 19 -5.19 -27.64 -2.28
C ARG A 19 -5.11 -26.13 -2.19
N PHE A 20 -4.02 -25.54 -2.71
CA PHE A 20 -3.85 -24.08 -2.72
C PHE A 20 -4.68 -23.40 -3.80
N ASN A 21 -5.34 -22.32 -3.42
CA ASN A 21 -6.19 -21.56 -4.33
C ASN A 21 -5.37 -20.47 -5.07
N ARG A 22 -5.10 -20.71 -6.36
CA ARG A 22 -4.39 -19.72 -7.21
C ARG A 22 -5.16 -18.41 -7.38
N VAL A 23 -6.50 -18.44 -7.28
CA VAL A 23 -7.33 -17.23 -7.36
C VAL A 23 -7.02 -16.28 -6.20
N LEU A 24 -6.75 -16.81 -5.02
CA LEU A 24 -6.34 -16.04 -3.84
C LEU A 24 -4.86 -15.64 -3.86
N GLY A 25 -4.09 -16.09 -4.85
CA GLY A 25 -2.67 -15.77 -4.95
C GLY A 25 -1.80 -16.41 -3.85
N GLN A 26 -2.19 -17.60 -3.39
CA GLN A 26 -1.52 -18.31 -2.30
C GLN A 26 -0.15 -18.86 -2.73
N HIS A 27 0.92 -18.32 -2.14
CA HIS A 27 2.31 -18.78 -2.28
C HIS A 27 2.91 -18.91 -0.88
N ILE A 28 2.94 -20.16 -0.35
CA ILE A 28 3.41 -20.39 1.01
C ILE A 28 4.93 -20.35 1.06
N LEU A 29 5.48 -19.46 1.87
CA LEU A 29 6.90 -19.38 2.15
C LEU A 29 7.33 -20.62 2.95
N LYS A 30 8.20 -21.46 2.36
CA LYS A 30 8.61 -22.72 2.96
C LYS A 30 10.02 -22.70 3.56
N ASN A 31 10.88 -21.78 3.09
CA ASN A 31 12.27 -21.75 3.54
C ASN A 31 12.38 -21.15 4.95
N PRO A 32 12.82 -21.95 5.95
CA PRO A 32 12.91 -21.50 7.33
C PRO A 32 13.97 -20.41 7.55
N LEU A 33 15.02 -20.35 6.72
CA LEU A 33 16.06 -19.33 6.81
C LEU A 33 15.53 -17.95 6.41
N VAL A 34 14.72 -17.89 5.35
CA VAL A 34 14.07 -16.65 4.92
C VAL A 34 13.12 -16.16 5.99
N ILE A 35 12.30 -17.05 6.57
CA ILE A 35 11.39 -16.70 7.67
C ILE A 35 12.17 -16.16 8.86
N ASN A 36 13.23 -16.86 9.29
CA ASN A 36 14.05 -16.41 10.42
C ASN A 36 14.64 -15.02 10.17
N SER A 37 15.19 -14.79 8.97
CA SER A 37 15.73 -13.49 8.59
C SER A 37 14.68 -12.38 8.59
N MET A 38 13.45 -12.65 8.13
CA MET A 38 12.35 -11.69 8.23
C MET A 38 12.03 -11.33 9.69
N LEU A 39 11.93 -12.33 10.56
CA LEU A 39 11.61 -12.13 11.98
C LEU A 39 12.74 -11.45 12.75
N GLU A 40 14.00 -11.73 12.41
CA GLU A 40 15.16 -11.02 12.94
C GLU A 40 15.12 -9.53 12.57
N LYS A 41 14.91 -9.24 11.28
CA LYS A 41 14.80 -7.87 10.77
C LYS A 41 13.53 -7.14 11.28
N ALA A 42 12.52 -7.88 11.71
CA ALA A 42 11.35 -7.31 12.38
C ALA A 42 11.67 -6.80 13.79
N ALA A 43 12.75 -7.29 14.42
CA ALA A 43 13.17 -6.93 15.78
C ALA A 43 12.00 -7.04 16.78
N LEU A 44 11.38 -8.23 16.83
CA LEU A 44 10.23 -8.54 17.69
C LEU A 44 10.59 -8.42 19.16
N ARG A 45 9.68 -7.86 19.95
CA ARG A 45 9.78 -7.72 21.41
C ARG A 45 8.79 -8.62 22.11
N SER A 46 9.09 -9.06 23.32
CA SER A 46 8.18 -9.91 24.11
C SER A 46 6.86 -9.21 24.47
N THR A 47 6.81 -7.89 24.40
CA THR A 47 5.62 -7.07 24.64
C THR A 47 4.78 -6.81 23.39
N ASP A 48 5.30 -7.11 22.20
CA ASP A 48 4.63 -6.78 20.94
C ASP A 48 3.33 -7.58 20.73
N VAL A 49 2.32 -6.89 20.24
CA VAL A 49 1.16 -7.49 19.54
C VAL A 49 1.45 -7.44 18.05
N VAL A 50 1.54 -8.60 17.42
CA VAL A 50 1.90 -8.74 16.00
C VAL A 50 0.66 -8.97 15.16
N LEU A 51 0.47 -8.18 14.11
CA LEU A 51 -0.49 -8.48 13.03
C LEU A 51 0.20 -9.29 11.95
N GLU A 52 -0.28 -10.50 11.68
CA GLU A 52 0.12 -11.33 10.55
C GLU A 52 -1.01 -11.42 9.53
N VAL A 53 -0.75 -11.04 8.28
CA VAL A 53 -1.75 -11.13 7.21
C VAL A 53 -1.40 -12.27 6.27
N GLY A 54 -2.36 -13.19 6.08
CA GLY A 54 -2.16 -14.40 5.30
C GLY A 54 -1.18 -15.37 5.94
N PRO A 55 -1.42 -15.84 7.18
CA PRO A 55 -0.54 -16.79 7.88
C PRO A 55 -0.37 -18.10 7.10
N GLY A 56 -1.32 -18.43 6.24
CA GLY A 56 -1.33 -19.68 5.50
C GLY A 56 -1.35 -20.87 6.44
N THR A 57 -0.37 -21.78 6.28
CA THR A 57 -0.21 -22.93 7.18
C THR A 57 0.50 -22.63 8.50
N GLY A 58 0.77 -21.35 8.79
CA GLY A 58 1.37 -20.90 10.05
C GLY A 58 2.90 -21.03 10.14
N ASN A 59 3.62 -21.12 9.02
CA ASN A 59 5.08 -21.28 9.04
C ASN A 59 5.80 -20.13 9.75
N MET A 60 5.29 -18.92 9.64
CA MET A 60 5.83 -17.73 10.31
C MET A 60 5.19 -17.55 11.69
N THR A 61 3.89 -17.79 11.82
CA THR A 61 3.11 -17.68 13.05
C THR A 61 3.75 -18.45 14.20
N VAL A 62 4.04 -19.75 14.00
CA VAL A 62 4.60 -20.62 15.07
C VAL A 62 5.98 -20.19 15.54
N LYS A 63 6.72 -19.44 14.71
CA LYS A 63 8.03 -18.89 15.07
C LYS A 63 7.93 -17.54 15.79
N MET A 64 6.82 -16.81 15.60
CA MET A 64 6.57 -15.54 16.29
C MET A 64 5.97 -15.76 17.69
N LEU A 65 5.06 -16.72 17.85
CA LEU A 65 4.33 -16.96 19.10
C LEU A 65 5.21 -17.03 20.35
N PRO A 66 6.39 -17.72 20.37
CA PRO A 66 7.26 -17.73 21.54
C PRO A 66 7.92 -16.38 21.86
N LYS A 67 8.04 -15.49 20.87
CA LYS A 67 8.83 -14.26 20.94
C LYS A 67 8.03 -13.02 21.30
N VAL A 68 6.69 -13.09 21.26
CA VAL A 68 5.81 -11.92 21.36
C VAL A 68 4.70 -12.13 22.37
N LYS A 69 4.03 -11.05 22.76
CA LYS A 69 2.88 -11.09 23.67
C LYS A 69 1.68 -11.80 23.00
N LYS A 70 1.40 -11.47 21.74
CA LYS A 70 0.24 -11.96 21.00
C LYS A 70 0.48 -11.90 19.50
N VAL A 71 -0.02 -12.86 18.75
CA VAL A 71 -0.14 -12.83 17.29
C VAL A 71 -1.61 -12.76 16.91
N ILE A 72 -1.99 -11.73 16.12
CA ILE A 72 -3.31 -11.61 15.51
C ILE A 72 -3.14 -11.98 14.05
N ALA A 73 -3.63 -13.16 13.66
CA ALA A 73 -3.50 -13.74 12.33
C ALA A 73 -4.79 -13.51 11.52
N CYS A 74 -4.73 -12.73 10.44
CA CYS A 74 -5.87 -12.47 9.57
C CYS A 74 -5.81 -13.36 8.32
N GLU A 75 -6.78 -14.27 8.16
CA GLU A 75 -6.85 -15.23 7.05
C GLU A 75 -8.27 -15.31 6.47
N ILE A 76 -8.35 -15.30 5.14
CA ILE A 76 -9.63 -15.38 4.41
C ILE A 76 -10.03 -16.83 4.11
N ASP A 77 -9.06 -17.74 4.01
CA ASP A 77 -9.30 -19.15 3.68
C ASP A 77 -9.52 -19.98 4.95
N THR A 78 -10.77 -20.34 5.22
CA THR A 78 -11.16 -21.12 6.42
C THR A 78 -10.45 -22.46 6.53
N ARG A 79 -10.01 -23.05 5.42
CA ARG A 79 -9.24 -24.31 5.42
C ARG A 79 -7.84 -24.10 6.00
N LEU A 80 -7.20 -22.97 5.65
CA LEU A 80 -5.90 -22.58 6.22
C LEU A 80 -6.03 -22.16 7.68
N VAL A 81 -7.15 -21.54 8.05
CA VAL A 81 -7.49 -21.26 9.45
C VAL A 81 -7.52 -22.54 10.27
N ALA A 82 -8.23 -23.57 9.80
CA ALA A 82 -8.31 -24.86 10.49
C ALA A 82 -6.93 -25.54 10.64
N GLU A 83 -6.10 -25.47 9.60
CA GLU A 83 -4.72 -26.02 9.67
C GLU A 83 -3.84 -25.23 10.64
N LEU A 84 -3.94 -23.90 10.66
CA LEU A 84 -3.22 -23.08 11.63
C LEU A 84 -3.66 -23.38 13.06
N GLN A 85 -4.95 -23.49 13.31
CA GLN A 85 -5.50 -23.87 14.63
C GLN A 85 -4.98 -25.22 15.08
N LYS A 86 -5.09 -26.25 14.21
CA LYS A 86 -4.59 -27.60 14.49
C LYS A 86 -3.09 -27.60 14.80
N ARG A 87 -2.31 -26.77 14.11
CA ARG A 87 -0.86 -26.71 14.30
C ARG A 87 -0.45 -26.11 15.65
N VAL A 88 -1.27 -25.23 16.21
CA VAL A 88 -1.01 -24.53 17.49
C VAL A 88 -1.78 -25.16 18.64
N GLN A 89 -2.79 -25.98 18.34
CA GLN A 89 -3.58 -26.71 19.34
C GLN A 89 -2.69 -27.57 20.26
N CYS A 90 -3.02 -27.59 21.53
CA CYS A 90 -2.27 -28.31 22.56
C CYS A 90 -0.82 -27.83 22.78
N THR A 91 -0.43 -26.70 22.21
CA THR A 91 0.86 -26.06 22.53
C THR A 91 0.69 -25.01 23.64
N PRO A 92 1.74 -24.78 24.46
CA PRO A 92 1.68 -23.73 25.49
C PRO A 92 1.44 -22.32 24.91
N MET A 93 1.65 -22.14 23.60
CA MET A 93 1.51 -20.84 22.93
C MET A 93 0.11 -20.61 22.35
N GLN A 94 -0.81 -21.58 22.43
CA GLN A 94 -2.14 -21.50 21.84
C GLN A 94 -2.90 -20.22 22.30
N HIS A 95 -2.82 -19.86 23.55
CA HIS A 95 -3.49 -18.69 24.13
C HIS A 95 -2.98 -17.35 23.57
N ARG A 96 -1.79 -17.33 22.95
CA ARG A 96 -1.20 -16.13 22.31
C ARG A 96 -1.65 -15.93 20.87
N LEU A 97 -2.30 -16.91 20.26
CA LEU A 97 -2.82 -16.81 18.89
C LEU A 97 -4.28 -16.35 18.90
N HIS A 98 -4.55 -15.27 18.19
CA HIS A 98 -5.90 -14.81 17.88
C HIS A 98 -6.11 -14.81 16.37
N ILE A 99 -7.12 -15.53 15.88
CA ILE A 99 -7.38 -15.62 14.44
C ILE A 99 -8.59 -14.78 14.09
N LEU A 100 -8.40 -13.86 13.12
CA LEU A 100 -9.45 -13.10 12.48
C LEU A 100 -9.74 -13.72 11.11
N VAL A 101 -10.91 -14.34 10.99
CA VAL A 101 -11.34 -14.96 9.74
C VAL A 101 -12.01 -13.90 8.87
N GLY A 102 -11.44 -13.61 7.71
CA GLY A 102 -12.02 -12.63 6.78
C GLY A 102 -11.04 -11.93 5.87
N ASP A 103 -11.58 -11.02 5.06
CA ASP A 103 -10.81 -10.18 4.15
C ASP A 103 -10.22 -8.98 4.91
N VAL A 104 -8.91 -8.96 5.06
CA VAL A 104 -8.17 -7.89 5.73
C VAL A 104 -8.45 -6.49 5.16
N LEU A 105 -8.85 -6.40 3.88
CA LEU A 105 -9.20 -5.11 3.27
C LEU A 105 -10.55 -4.58 3.73
N LYS A 106 -11.47 -5.46 4.09
CA LYS A 106 -12.84 -5.14 4.52
C LYS A 106 -12.99 -5.04 6.04
N SER A 107 -12.19 -5.82 6.79
CA SER A 107 -12.22 -5.83 8.25
C SER A 107 -11.52 -4.59 8.81
N GLU A 108 -11.95 -4.06 9.94
CA GLU A 108 -11.17 -3.11 10.70
C GLU A 108 -9.91 -3.79 11.24
N LEU A 109 -8.78 -3.08 11.18
CA LEU A 109 -7.54 -3.59 11.75
C LEU A 109 -7.57 -3.37 13.26
N PRO A 110 -7.29 -4.40 14.07
CA PRO A 110 -7.15 -4.24 15.51
C PRO A 110 -5.89 -3.42 15.85
N PHE A 111 -5.72 -3.09 17.12
CA PHE A 111 -4.43 -2.58 17.61
C PHE A 111 -3.32 -3.62 17.41
N PHE A 112 -2.17 -3.16 16.93
CA PHE A 112 -0.94 -3.94 16.85
C PHE A 112 0.29 -3.01 16.90
N ASP A 113 1.41 -3.54 17.40
CA ASP A 113 2.68 -2.82 17.46
C ASP A 113 3.51 -3.00 16.18
N ILE A 114 3.38 -4.15 15.55
CA ILE A 114 4.15 -4.50 14.34
C ILE A 114 3.31 -5.38 13.41
N CYS A 115 3.49 -5.18 12.10
CA CYS A 115 2.90 -6.06 11.09
C CYS A 115 3.99 -6.89 10.41
N VAL A 116 3.80 -8.21 10.32
CA VAL A 116 4.70 -9.09 9.57
C VAL A 116 3.85 -9.94 8.62
N ALA A 117 4.16 -9.90 7.32
CA ALA A 117 3.34 -10.63 6.35
C ALA A 117 4.09 -11.06 5.09
N ASN A 118 3.75 -12.25 4.61
CA ASN A 118 3.95 -12.67 3.23
C ASN A 118 2.64 -12.47 2.47
N LEU A 119 2.44 -11.26 1.96
CA LEU A 119 1.15 -10.82 1.42
C LEU A 119 0.80 -11.50 0.08
N PRO A 120 -0.47 -11.87 -0.13
CA PRO A 120 -0.97 -12.16 -1.46
C PRO A 120 -0.79 -10.94 -2.36
N TYR A 121 -0.08 -11.09 -3.50
CA TYR A 121 0.33 -9.95 -4.33
C TYR A 121 -0.83 -9.08 -4.85
N LYS A 122 -2.02 -9.66 -4.98
CA LYS A 122 -3.21 -8.94 -5.45
C LYS A 122 -3.69 -7.82 -4.53
N ILE A 123 -3.39 -7.93 -3.24
CA ILE A 123 -3.82 -6.95 -2.23
C ILE A 123 -2.70 -6.00 -1.80
N SER A 124 -1.51 -6.08 -2.41
CA SER A 124 -0.33 -5.31 -2.01
C SER A 124 -0.62 -3.80 -1.90
N ALA A 125 -1.11 -3.17 -2.96
CA ALA A 125 -1.34 -1.72 -2.95
C ALA A 125 -2.44 -1.29 -1.98
N PRO A 126 -3.67 -1.85 -2.01
CA PRO A 126 -4.73 -1.44 -1.09
C PRO A 126 -4.36 -1.72 0.37
N PHE A 127 -3.63 -2.80 0.65
CA PHE A 127 -3.21 -3.10 2.02
C PHE A 127 -2.16 -2.10 2.53
N VAL A 128 -1.17 -1.72 1.72
CA VAL A 128 -0.18 -0.69 2.11
C VAL A 128 -0.87 0.62 2.47
N PHE A 129 -1.84 1.08 1.68
CA PHE A 129 -2.59 2.29 2.01
C PHE A 129 -3.43 2.15 3.28
N LYS A 130 -4.12 1.01 3.44
CA LYS A 130 -4.88 0.72 4.66
C LYS A 130 -4.00 0.75 5.90
N LEU A 131 -2.81 0.17 5.80
CA LEU A 131 -1.81 0.12 6.87
C LEU A 131 -1.30 1.52 7.23
N LEU A 132 -0.94 2.35 6.23
CA LEU A 132 -0.43 3.71 6.44
C LEU A 132 -1.47 4.67 7.02
N LEU A 133 -2.75 4.43 6.76
CA LEU A 133 -3.86 5.22 7.30
C LEU A 133 -4.38 4.68 8.64
N HIS A 134 -3.89 3.51 9.09
CA HIS A 134 -4.29 2.90 10.36
C HIS A 134 -3.86 3.77 11.55
N ARG A 135 -4.77 3.85 12.55
CA ARG A 135 -4.50 4.52 13.83
C ARG A 135 -4.96 3.60 14.97
N PRO A 136 -4.25 3.59 16.11
CA PRO A 136 -2.99 4.29 16.37
C PRO A 136 -1.83 3.77 15.53
N PHE A 137 -0.73 4.55 15.44
CA PHE A 137 0.44 4.13 14.66
C PHE A 137 1.08 2.86 15.22
N PHE A 138 1.48 1.99 14.31
CA PHE A 138 2.35 0.86 14.59
C PHE A 138 3.83 1.27 14.46
N ARG A 139 4.72 0.52 15.08
CA ARG A 139 6.17 0.81 15.08
C ARG A 139 6.79 0.59 13.70
N CYS A 140 6.57 -0.58 13.12
CA CYS A 140 7.01 -0.90 11.76
C CYS A 140 6.21 -2.06 11.17
N ALA A 141 6.37 -2.24 9.85
CA ALA A 141 5.87 -3.41 9.15
C ALA A 141 7.00 -4.04 8.33
N VAL A 142 7.13 -5.37 8.41
CA VAL A 142 8.04 -6.18 7.58
C VAL A 142 7.21 -7.03 6.64
N LEU A 143 7.18 -6.61 5.38
CA LEU A 143 6.24 -7.11 4.38
C LEU A 143 6.98 -7.66 3.16
N MET A 144 6.49 -8.78 2.63
CA MET A 144 7.00 -9.34 1.39
C MET A 144 6.06 -9.06 0.23
N PHE A 145 6.62 -8.53 -0.84
CA PHE A 145 5.94 -8.18 -2.09
C PHE A 145 6.63 -8.76 -3.31
N GLN A 146 5.98 -8.68 -4.46
CA GLN A 146 6.68 -8.84 -5.75
C GLN A 146 7.77 -7.79 -5.88
N LYS A 147 8.93 -8.19 -6.44
CA LYS A 147 10.09 -7.31 -6.59
C LYS A 147 9.73 -5.99 -7.28
N GLU A 148 9.01 -6.03 -8.39
CA GLU A 148 8.60 -4.82 -9.12
C GLU A 148 7.76 -3.86 -8.25
N PHE A 149 6.88 -4.39 -7.40
CA PHE A 149 6.07 -3.58 -6.49
C PHE A 149 6.94 -2.94 -5.41
N ALA A 150 7.85 -3.71 -4.81
CA ALA A 150 8.80 -3.20 -3.82
C ALA A 150 9.72 -2.11 -4.41
N ASP A 151 10.24 -2.32 -5.62
CA ASP A 151 11.06 -1.34 -6.33
C ASP A 151 10.32 0.00 -6.54
N ARG A 152 9.00 -0.04 -6.77
CA ARG A 152 8.18 1.18 -6.86
C ARG A 152 8.02 1.90 -5.52
N LEU A 153 7.96 1.16 -4.41
CA LEU A 153 7.80 1.77 -3.08
C LEU A 153 9.03 2.61 -2.71
N VAL A 154 10.23 2.16 -3.06
CA VAL A 154 11.51 2.82 -2.74
C VAL A 154 12.06 3.68 -3.88
N ALA A 155 11.32 3.80 -4.98
CA ALA A 155 11.78 4.51 -6.16
C ALA A 155 12.11 5.97 -5.87
N ALA A 156 13.29 6.42 -6.28
CA ALA A 156 13.70 7.84 -6.21
C ALA A 156 13.16 8.64 -7.41
N PRO A 157 12.99 9.97 -7.26
CA PRO A 157 12.71 10.87 -8.37
C PRO A 157 13.68 10.66 -9.54
N GLY A 158 13.16 10.70 -10.77
CA GLY A 158 13.93 10.46 -11.98
C GLY A 158 14.01 9.00 -12.43
N SER A 159 13.82 8.03 -11.53
CA SER A 159 13.85 6.60 -11.90
C SER A 159 12.70 6.20 -12.82
N LYS A 160 12.89 5.11 -13.60
CA LYS A 160 11.86 4.61 -14.53
C LYS A 160 10.59 4.13 -13.81
N VAL A 161 10.74 3.61 -12.59
CA VAL A 161 9.65 3.02 -11.81
C VAL A 161 8.96 4.00 -10.87
N TYR A 162 9.53 5.21 -10.67
CA TYR A 162 8.94 6.27 -9.87
C TYR A 162 7.53 6.62 -10.34
N CYS A 163 6.58 6.67 -9.43
CA CYS A 163 5.16 6.83 -9.73
C CYS A 163 4.36 7.34 -8.51
N ARG A 164 3.06 7.56 -8.69
CA ARG A 164 2.17 8.01 -7.62
C ARG A 164 2.27 7.15 -6.35
N LEU A 165 2.42 5.82 -6.49
CA LEU A 165 2.60 4.93 -5.34
C LEU A 165 3.86 5.29 -4.54
N SER A 166 4.98 5.56 -5.23
CA SER A 166 6.24 5.96 -4.61
C SER A 166 6.06 7.20 -3.76
N VAL A 167 5.47 8.24 -4.34
CA VAL A 167 5.26 9.54 -3.68
C VAL A 167 4.31 9.42 -2.48
N ASN A 168 3.17 8.74 -2.66
CA ASN A 168 2.19 8.55 -1.59
C ASN A 168 2.77 7.80 -0.39
N VAL A 169 3.52 6.74 -0.64
CA VAL A 169 4.05 5.91 0.44
C VAL A 169 5.21 6.61 1.14
N GLN A 170 6.13 7.23 0.40
CA GLN A 170 7.29 7.92 0.98
C GLN A 170 6.91 9.20 1.72
N LEU A 171 5.78 9.83 1.38
CA LEU A 171 5.22 10.92 2.17
C LEU A 171 4.83 10.44 3.58
N LEU A 172 4.19 9.28 3.68
CA LEU A 172 3.59 8.77 4.93
C LEU A 172 4.53 7.87 5.73
N ALA A 173 5.57 7.30 5.12
CA ALA A 173 6.47 6.35 5.75
C ALA A 173 7.88 6.38 5.15
N ARG A 174 8.84 5.94 5.95
CA ARG A 174 10.14 5.49 5.48
C ARG A 174 10.00 4.05 5.00
N VAL A 175 10.63 3.73 3.86
CA VAL A 175 10.60 2.39 3.26
C VAL A 175 12.02 1.97 2.88
N ASP A 176 12.45 0.83 3.40
CA ASP A 176 13.77 0.26 3.15
C ASP A 176 13.64 -1.17 2.59
N ILE A 177 14.45 -1.52 1.59
CA ILE A 177 14.57 -2.90 1.12
C ILE A 177 15.46 -3.66 2.11
N LEU A 178 14.96 -4.79 2.61
CA LEU A 178 15.70 -5.62 3.55
C LEU A 178 16.43 -6.77 2.86
N MET A 179 15.76 -7.48 1.94
CA MET A 179 16.34 -8.59 1.19
C MET A 179 15.48 -9.01 -0.01
N ASN A 180 16.12 -9.62 -1.00
CA ASN A 180 15.45 -10.29 -2.11
C ASN A 180 15.24 -11.76 -1.80
N VAL A 181 14.13 -12.33 -2.29
CA VAL A 181 13.73 -13.72 -2.05
C VAL A 181 13.39 -14.40 -3.37
N GLY A 182 14.20 -15.38 -3.75
CA GLY A 182 14.01 -16.17 -4.97
C GLY A 182 12.71 -16.99 -4.93
N LYS A 183 12.10 -17.18 -6.09
CA LYS A 183 10.82 -17.88 -6.27
C LYS A 183 10.80 -19.33 -5.73
N ASN A 184 11.96 -19.99 -5.67
CA ASN A 184 12.08 -21.38 -5.19
C ASN A 184 11.86 -21.54 -3.68
N ASN A 185 11.79 -20.43 -2.93
CA ASN A 185 11.49 -20.45 -1.50
C ASN A 185 10.00 -20.63 -1.17
N PHE A 186 9.15 -20.69 -2.20
CA PHE A 186 7.70 -20.79 -2.06
C PHE A 186 7.14 -22.09 -2.60
N LYS A 187 5.92 -22.45 -2.16
CA LYS A 187 5.15 -23.55 -2.70
C LYS A 187 3.67 -23.15 -2.80
N PRO A 188 3.07 -23.15 -4.02
CA PRO A 188 3.76 -23.19 -5.32
C PRO A 188 4.67 -21.98 -5.54
N PRO A 189 5.70 -22.08 -6.40
CA PRO A 189 6.55 -20.95 -6.70
C PRO A 189 5.79 -19.85 -7.45
N PRO A 190 6.01 -18.55 -7.12
CA PRO A 190 5.46 -17.44 -7.89
C PRO A 190 6.16 -17.29 -9.25
N LYS A 191 5.55 -16.53 -10.17
CA LYS A 191 6.14 -16.25 -11.49
C LYS A 191 7.37 -15.34 -11.42
N VAL A 192 7.42 -14.48 -10.42
CA VAL A 192 8.44 -13.43 -10.24
C VAL A 192 9.11 -13.56 -8.87
N GLU A 193 10.28 -12.95 -8.73
CA GLU A 193 10.95 -12.84 -7.44
C GLU A 193 10.19 -11.92 -6.47
N SER A 194 10.48 -12.10 -5.20
CA SER A 194 9.91 -11.31 -4.11
C SER A 194 10.99 -10.46 -3.43
N THR A 195 10.55 -9.43 -2.76
CA THR A 195 11.43 -8.55 -1.96
C THR A 195 10.75 -8.28 -0.63
N VAL A 196 11.49 -8.39 0.44
CA VAL A 196 11.07 -8.00 1.79
C VAL A 196 11.44 -6.55 2.01
N ILE A 197 10.49 -5.77 2.45
CA ILE A 197 10.69 -4.37 2.82
C ILE A 197 10.39 -4.17 4.31
N ARG A 198 10.96 -3.11 4.87
CA ARG A 198 10.60 -2.51 6.15
C ARG A 198 9.91 -1.18 5.88
N LEU A 199 8.76 -0.97 6.49
CA LEU A 199 7.97 0.24 6.37
C LEU A 199 7.76 0.80 7.78
N GLU A 200 8.14 2.05 7.99
CA GLU A 200 8.01 2.77 9.28
C GLU A 200 7.17 4.02 9.05
N PRO A 201 5.96 4.13 9.66
CA PRO A 201 5.16 5.34 9.56
C PRO A 201 5.92 6.55 10.08
N ARG A 202 5.75 7.70 9.41
CA ARG A 202 6.26 8.97 9.91
C ARG A 202 5.41 9.41 11.11
N ASN A 203 6.06 9.74 12.21
CA ASN A 203 5.42 10.23 13.41
C ASN A 203 6.18 11.47 13.91
N PRO A 204 5.56 12.67 13.94
CA PRO A 204 4.17 12.94 13.57
C PRO A 204 3.90 12.75 12.08
N PRO A 205 2.64 12.46 11.70
CA PRO A 205 2.27 12.38 10.29
C PRO A 205 2.33 13.78 9.64
N PRO A 206 2.61 13.87 8.33
CA PRO A 206 2.58 15.15 7.64
C PRO A 206 1.19 15.79 7.78
N PRO A 207 1.11 17.10 8.06
CA PRO A 207 -0.14 17.83 8.32
C PRO A 207 -0.88 18.17 7.01
N ILE A 208 -1.24 17.15 6.23
CA ILE A 208 -1.93 17.30 4.96
C ILE A 208 -3.25 16.53 4.94
N ASN A 209 -4.21 17.02 4.17
CA ASN A 209 -5.40 16.25 3.84
C ASN A 209 -5.02 15.20 2.77
N PHE A 210 -5.00 13.92 3.15
CA PHE A 210 -4.58 12.85 2.25
C PHE A 210 -5.52 12.67 1.04
N LYS A 211 -6.82 12.98 1.16
CA LYS A 211 -7.76 12.93 0.02
C LYS A 211 -7.39 13.98 -1.03
N GLU A 212 -7.08 15.18 -0.58
CA GLU A 212 -6.63 16.30 -1.40
C GLU A 212 -5.32 15.95 -2.11
N TRP A 213 -4.34 15.48 -1.35
CA TRP A 213 -3.06 15.02 -1.86
C TRP A 213 -3.18 13.91 -2.92
N ASP A 214 -3.92 12.84 -2.63
CA ASP A 214 -4.08 11.74 -3.58
C ASP A 214 -4.86 12.17 -4.83
N GLY A 215 -5.87 13.04 -4.68
CA GLY A 215 -6.59 13.66 -5.78
C GLY A 215 -5.67 14.47 -6.70
N PHE A 216 -4.82 15.32 -6.14
CA PHE A 216 -3.80 16.07 -6.84
C PHE A 216 -2.82 15.14 -7.59
N LEU A 217 -2.24 14.15 -6.90
CA LEU A 217 -1.30 13.23 -7.53
C LEU A 217 -1.95 12.37 -8.64
N ARG A 218 -3.23 12.07 -8.56
CA ARG A 218 -3.96 11.41 -9.66
C ARG A 218 -3.95 12.24 -10.93
N VAL A 219 -4.13 13.56 -10.82
CA VAL A 219 -4.07 14.47 -11.97
C VAL A 219 -2.65 14.53 -12.52
N VAL A 220 -1.68 14.77 -11.66
CA VAL A 220 -0.29 15.03 -12.04
C VAL A 220 0.35 13.79 -12.70
N PHE A 221 0.14 12.59 -12.16
CA PHE A 221 0.76 11.35 -12.65
C PHE A 221 0.02 10.67 -13.83
N VAL A 222 -1.06 11.25 -14.35
CA VAL A 222 -1.73 10.69 -15.55
C VAL A 222 -0.74 10.54 -16.72
N ARG A 223 0.22 11.46 -16.84
CA ARG A 223 1.29 11.42 -17.83
C ARG A 223 2.64 11.77 -17.21
N LYS A 224 3.18 10.89 -16.37
CA LYS A 224 4.40 11.13 -15.57
C LYS A 224 5.64 11.60 -16.37
N ASN A 225 5.70 11.36 -17.68
CA ASN A 225 6.81 11.73 -18.56
C ASN A 225 6.57 13.03 -19.33
N LYS A 226 5.36 13.60 -19.28
CA LYS A 226 5.05 14.93 -19.83
C LYS A 226 5.20 16.00 -18.76
N THR A 227 5.16 17.26 -19.14
CA THR A 227 5.21 18.39 -18.20
C THR A 227 3.93 18.45 -17.34
N ILE A 228 4.02 19.09 -16.18
CA ILE A 228 2.87 19.37 -15.31
C ILE A 228 1.78 20.10 -16.10
N ALA A 229 2.14 21.16 -16.82
CA ALA A 229 1.19 21.91 -17.65
C ALA A 229 0.40 21.03 -18.63
N ALA A 230 1.01 19.97 -19.18
CA ALA A 230 0.32 19.06 -20.09
C ALA A 230 -0.76 18.19 -19.39
N SER A 231 -0.62 17.93 -18.08
CA SER A 231 -1.63 17.20 -17.30
C SER A 231 -2.88 18.07 -17.06
N PHE A 232 -2.69 19.36 -16.82
CA PHE A 232 -3.77 20.31 -16.56
C PHE A 232 -4.48 20.84 -17.83
N LYS A 233 -3.97 20.55 -19.04
CA LYS A 233 -4.65 20.91 -20.30
C LYS A 233 -5.82 19.99 -20.67
N LYS A 234 -6.06 18.89 -19.93
CA LYS A 234 -7.14 17.94 -20.23
C LYS A 234 -8.51 18.51 -19.86
N SER A 235 -9.47 18.39 -20.77
CA SER A 235 -10.85 18.88 -20.57
C SER A 235 -11.50 18.37 -19.28
N ALA A 236 -11.36 17.06 -19.01
CA ALA A 236 -11.91 16.45 -17.78
C ALA A 236 -11.28 17.02 -16.50
N VAL A 237 -9.96 17.33 -16.51
CA VAL A 237 -9.28 17.95 -15.37
C VAL A 237 -9.77 19.38 -15.19
N LEU A 238 -9.86 20.15 -16.26
CA LEU A 238 -10.35 21.54 -16.23
C LEU A 238 -11.79 21.60 -15.71
N ALA A 239 -12.68 20.72 -16.20
CA ALA A 239 -14.07 20.65 -15.74
C ALA A 239 -14.17 20.31 -14.25
N MET A 240 -13.37 19.33 -13.79
CA MET A 240 -13.28 18.97 -12.37
C MET A 240 -12.81 20.16 -11.52
N MET A 241 -11.71 20.81 -11.92
CA MET A 241 -11.14 21.93 -11.17
C MET A 241 -12.09 23.13 -11.14
N GLU A 242 -12.78 23.43 -12.24
CA GLU A 242 -13.78 24.50 -12.28
C GLU A 242 -14.97 24.20 -11.37
N LYS A 243 -15.48 22.95 -11.39
CA LYS A 243 -16.53 22.52 -10.47
C LYS A 243 -16.11 22.70 -9.01
N ASN A 244 -14.92 22.22 -8.66
CA ASN A 244 -14.40 22.31 -7.29
C ASN A 244 -14.21 23.77 -6.88
N TYR A 245 -13.73 24.64 -7.79
CA TYR A 245 -13.58 26.08 -7.50
C TYR A 245 -14.93 26.76 -7.28
N LYS A 246 -15.97 26.44 -8.06
CA LYS A 246 -17.33 26.93 -7.83
C LYS A 246 -17.85 26.53 -6.45
N THR A 247 -17.62 25.27 -6.06
CA THR A 247 -18.00 24.78 -4.71
C THR A 247 -17.22 25.52 -3.62
N PHE A 248 -15.93 25.73 -3.79
CA PHE A 248 -15.10 26.52 -2.86
C PHE A 248 -15.61 27.94 -2.71
N CYS A 249 -15.89 28.65 -3.81
CA CYS A 249 -16.45 30.01 -3.78
C CYS A 249 -17.79 30.04 -3.01
N SER A 250 -18.67 29.09 -3.28
CA SER A 250 -19.96 28.99 -2.58
C SER A 250 -19.77 28.77 -1.07
N LEU A 251 -18.86 27.88 -0.66
CA LEU A 251 -18.59 27.60 0.76
C LEU A 251 -17.95 28.80 1.50
N LYS A 252 -17.20 29.63 0.78
CA LYS A 252 -16.51 30.81 1.34
C LYS A 252 -17.31 32.11 1.16
N ASN A 253 -18.52 32.06 0.59
CA ASN A 253 -19.32 33.24 0.22
C ASN A 253 -18.56 34.22 -0.67
N ILE A 254 -17.74 33.71 -1.60
CA ILE A 254 -17.00 34.49 -2.59
C ILE A 254 -17.83 34.50 -3.88
N GLU A 255 -18.06 35.70 -4.44
CA GLU A 255 -18.74 35.83 -5.73
C GLU A 255 -17.90 35.17 -6.83
N PHE A 256 -18.54 34.30 -7.63
CA PHE A 256 -17.86 33.69 -8.77
C PHE A 256 -17.77 34.67 -9.93
N PRO A 257 -16.55 35.01 -10.41
CA PRO A 257 -16.39 36.04 -11.46
C PRO A 257 -17.07 35.59 -12.78
N LYS A 258 -17.79 36.51 -13.43
CA LYS A 258 -18.52 36.25 -14.70
C LYS A 258 -17.59 35.80 -15.84
N ASP A 259 -16.39 36.38 -15.91
CA ASP A 259 -15.40 36.10 -16.97
C ASP A 259 -14.31 35.11 -16.53
N PHE A 260 -14.60 34.27 -15.51
CA PHE A 260 -13.62 33.36 -14.97
C PHE A 260 -13.24 32.25 -15.94
N LYS A 261 -11.94 32.11 -16.19
CA LYS A 261 -11.36 31.03 -16.98
C LYS A 261 -10.40 30.22 -16.13
N ILE A 262 -10.81 29.02 -15.77
CA ILE A 262 -9.98 28.11 -14.95
C ILE A 262 -8.60 27.84 -15.56
N LYS A 263 -8.47 27.87 -16.89
CA LYS A 263 -7.20 27.69 -17.60
C LYS A 263 -6.19 28.77 -17.27
N ASP A 264 -6.64 30.04 -17.22
CA ASP A 264 -5.78 31.17 -16.97
C ASP A 264 -5.28 31.19 -15.53
N LYS A 265 -6.16 30.90 -14.58
CA LYS A 265 -5.82 30.74 -13.16
C LYS A 265 -4.82 29.60 -12.92
N ILE A 266 -5.01 28.43 -13.54
CA ILE A 266 -4.05 27.31 -13.45
C ILE A 266 -2.71 27.70 -14.07
N LYS A 267 -2.71 28.43 -15.20
CA LYS A 267 -1.50 28.86 -15.87
C LYS A 267 -0.69 29.81 -14.98
N GLU A 268 -1.33 30.80 -14.37
CA GLU A 268 -0.71 31.74 -13.42
C GLU A 268 -0.02 30.99 -12.26
N ILE A 269 -0.70 29.99 -11.64
CA ILE A 269 -0.14 29.20 -10.55
C ILE A 269 1.09 28.43 -11.00
N LEU A 270 1.03 27.82 -12.18
CA LEU A 270 2.13 26.99 -12.69
C LEU A 270 3.35 27.82 -13.13
N GLU A 271 3.17 29.10 -13.45
CA GLU A 271 4.25 30.01 -13.85
C GLU A 271 5.04 30.56 -12.67
N LYS A 272 4.47 30.65 -11.46
CA LYS A 272 5.09 31.26 -10.28
C LYS A 272 6.45 30.63 -9.90
N GLU A 273 6.59 29.32 -9.94
CA GLU A 273 7.81 28.60 -9.54
C GLU A 273 8.34 27.68 -10.67
N ASP A 274 8.10 28.06 -11.92
CA ASP A 274 8.48 27.29 -13.12
C ASP A 274 7.97 25.83 -13.11
N PHE A 275 6.82 25.58 -12.45
CA PHE A 275 6.22 24.24 -12.48
C PHE A 275 5.76 23.82 -13.88
N CYS A 276 5.55 24.79 -14.78
CA CYS A 276 5.13 24.50 -16.16
C CYS A 276 6.04 23.51 -16.88
N SER A 277 7.35 23.64 -16.69
CA SER A 277 8.39 22.82 -17.35
C SER A 277 8.69 21.54 -16.62
N LYS A 278 8.45 21.47 -15.30
CA LYS A 278 8.73 20.29 -14.47
C LYS A 278 7.93 19.08 -14.94
N ARG A 279 8.52 17.89 -14.74
CA ARG A 279 7.88 16.61 -15.07
C ARG A 279 7.65 15.81 -13.79
N PRO A 280 6.46 15.25 -13.53
CA PRO A 280 6.14 14.52 -12.31
C PRO A 280 7.17 13.44 -11.96
N ARG A 281 7.71 12.76 -12.98
CA ARG A 281 8.73 11.73 -12.77
C ARG A 281 10.03 12.27 -12.12
N ARG A 282 10.33 13.56 -12.25
CA ARG A 282 11.58 14.15 -11.74
C ARG A 282 11.37 14.98 -10.47
N MET A 283 10.12 15.25 -10.11
CA MET A 283 9.77 16.01 -8.92
C MET A 283 9.90 15.16 -7.67
N ASP A 284 10.40 15.75 -6.62
CA ASP A 284 10.42 15.16 -5.28
C ASP A 284 9.13 15.47 -4.49
N ILE A 285 9.08 15.05 -3.23
CA ILE A 285 7.89 15.26 -2.38
C ILE A 285 7.68 16.72 -2.07
N ASP A 286 8.75 17.48 -1.86
CA ASP A 286 8.69 18.90 -1.50
C ASP A 286 8.19 19.73 -2.69
N ASP A 287 8.62 19.42 -3.91
CA ASP A 287 8.06 19.99 -5.14
C ASP A 287 6.54 19.80 -5.24
N PHE A 288 6.06 18.58 -4.93
CA PHE A 288 4.61 18.30 -4.97
C PHE A 288 3.86 19.01 -3.85
N LEU A 289 4.43 19.10 -2.65
CA LEU A 289 3.82 19.82 -1.52
C LEU A 289 3.73 21.30 -1.81
N SER A 290 4.80 21.92 -2.33
CA SER A 290 4.81 23.32 -2.75
C SER A 290 3.75 23.59 -3.81
N LEU A 291 3.70 22.78 -4.86
CA LEU A 291 2.70 22.94 -5.91
C LEU A 291 1.25 22.77 -5.39
N LEU A 292 1.00 21.78 -4.53
CA LEU A 292 -0.33 21.59 -3.92
C LEU A 292 -0.70 22.81 -3.05
N HIS A 293 0.25 23.32 -2.27
CA HIS A 293 0.05 24.52 -1.46
C HIS A 293 -0.34 25.73 -2.32
N GLU A 294 0.36 25.97 -3.44
CA GLU A 294 0.03 27.03 -4.37
C GLU A 294 -1.39 26.89 -4.95
N PHE A 295 -1.81 25.69 -5.32
CA PHE A 295 -3.18 25.44 -5.75
C PHE A 295 -4.19 25.76 -4.64
N ASN A 296 -3.99 25.23 -3.45
CA ASN A 296 -4.92 25.42 -2.32
C ASN A 296 -5.00 26.88 -1.86
N SER A 297 -3.87 27.60 -1.82
CA SER A 297 -3.82 29.03 -1.47
C SER A 297 -4.59 29.89 -2.46
N ASN A 298 -4.73 29.43 -3.71
CA ASN A 298 -5.53 30.09 -4.74
C ASN A 298 -6.98 29.55 -4.82
N GLY A 299 -7.41 28.74 -3.83
CA GLY A 299 -8.76 28.19 -3.74
C GLY A 299 -9.04 27.02 -4.70
N LEU A 300 -8.01 26.48 -5.34
CA LEU A 300 -8.14 25.32 -6.24
C LEU A 300 -7.89 24.01 -5.47
N HIS A 301 -8.92 23.20 -5.37
CA HIS A 301 -8.92 21.94 -4.61
C HIS A 301 -9.15 20.72 -5.50
N PHE A 302 -8.59 19.56 -5.09
CA PHE A 302 -8.65 18.30 -5.82
C PHE A 302 -9.62 17.29 -5.19
N SER A 303 -10.09 17.58 -3.99
CA SER A 303 -11.14 16.81 -3.30
C SER A 303 -12.10 17.78 -2.62
N VAL A 304 -13.32 17.86 -3.11
CA VAL A 304 -14.40 18.65 -2.50
C VAL A 304 -15.61 17.72 -2.29
#